data_aaecbe98dac373a14a8b8ff52a375262
#
_entry.id   aaecbe98dac373a14a8b8ff52a375262
#
_cell.length_a   1.000
_cell.length_b   1.000
_cell.length_c   1.000
_cell.angle_alpha   90.00
_cell.angle_beta   90.00
_cell.angle_gamma   90.00
#
_symmetry.space_group_name_H-M   'P 1'
#
loop_
_entity.id
_entity.type
_entity.pdbx_description
1 polymer ?
#
loop_
_entity_poly.entity_id
_entity_poly.type
_entity_poly.pdbx_seq_one_letter_code
_entity_poly.pdbx_strand_id
1 'polypeptide(L)'
;MISTLVFCSSVLAEDWPQYHGTNSNRTTQEKIANTDWKQKKPKQLWGAKTPTGFSSMILANGAAYTTISEEIDGIPSEVCVSFDAETGETRWKANLDIWRVDHGGGNAGAPNNKGGDGPRTTPSYSDDRIYAYTSDML
;
A
#
# COMPACT_ATOMS: atom_id res chain seq x y z
N MET A 1 11.79 -42.46 -23.35
CA MET A 1 11.62 -41.70 -22.08
C MET A 1 10.85 -40.43 -22.42
N ILE A 2 9.62 -40.34 -21.96
CA ILE A 2 8.77 -39.14 -22.15
C ILE A 2 9.00 -38.25 -20.92
N SER A 3 9.66 -37.09 -21.12
CA SER A 3 9.86 -36.10 -20.07
C SER A 3 8.58 -35.29 -19.95
N THR A 4 7.85 -35.49 -18.83
CA THR A 4 6.67 -34.71 -18.52
C THR A 4 7.14 -33.35 -17.96
N LEU A 5 7.02 -32.29 -18.74
CA LEU A 5 7.17 -30.92 -18.23
C LEU A 5 6.00 -30.60 -17.32
N VAL A 6 6.25 -30.50 -16.03
CA VAL A 6 5.28 -29.94 -15.07
C VAL A 6 5.33 -28.42 -15.20
N PHE A 7 4.33 -27.83 -15.85
CA PHE A 7 4.10 -26.40 -15.79
C PHE A 7 3.57 -26.07 -14.39
N CYS A 8 4.42 -25.51 -13.55
CA CYS A 8 3.99 -24.85 -12.32
C CYS A 8 3.38 -23.52 -12.74
N SER A 9 2.05 -23.46 -12.90
CA SER A 9 1.35 -22.20 -13.03
C SER A 9 1.42 -21.50 -11.67
N SER A 10 2.22 -20.44 -11.60
CA SER A 10 2.14 -19.50 -10.47
C SER A 10 0.74 -18.88 -10.50
N VAL A 11 -0.07 -19.19 -9.52
CA VAL A 11 -1.30 -18.44 -9.27
C VAL A 11 -0.85 -17.09 -8.76
N LEU A 12 -0.82 -16.10 -9.65
CA LEU A 12 -0.62 -14.71 -9.25
C LEU A 12 -1.86 -14.28 -8.48
N ALA A 13 -1.66 -13.64 -7.33
CA ALA A 13 -2.74 -13.02 -6.59
C ALA A 13 -3.43 -11.93 -7.45
N GLU A 14 -4.73 -11.76 -7.25
CA GLU A 14 -5.50 -10.73 -7.94
C GLU A 14 -4.98 -9.34 -7.53
N ASP A 15 -4.79 -8.46 -8.50
CA ASP A 15 -4.47 -7.07 -8.24
C ASP A 15 -5.60 -6.37 -7.46
N TRP A 16 -5.22 -5.49 -6.54
CA TRP A 16 -6.12 -4.61 -5.79
C TRP A 16 -5.74 -3.16 -6.07
N PRO A 17 -6.06 -2.64 -7.29
CA PRO A 17 -5.44 -1.43 -7.84
C PRO A 17 -5.97 -0.12 -7.26
N GLN A 18 -6.94 -0.15 -6.38
CA GLN A 18 -7.55 1.02 -5.73
C GLN A 18 -8.19 0.65 -4.39
N TYR A 19 -8.55 1.65 -3.57
CA TYR A 19 -9.05 1.48 -2.20
C TYR A 19 -10.19 0.46 -2.07
N HIS A 20 -11.11 0.40 -3.03
CA HIS A 20 -12.25 -0.52 -3.01
C HIS A 20 -12.07 -1.73 -3.95
N GLY A 21 -10.86 -2.01 -4.39
CA GLY A 21 -10.54 -3.13 -5.28
C GLY A 21 -10.90 -2.88 -6.74
N THR A 22 -10.64 -3.87 -7.58
CA THR A 22 -10.77 -3.79 -9.03
C THR A 22 -12.15 -3.29 -9.50
N ASN A 23 -13.20 -3.74 -8.86
CA ASN A 23 -14.57 -3.41 -9.23
C ASN A 23 -15.23 -2.35 -8.32
N SER A 24 -14.47 -1.67 -7.49
CA SER A 24 -14.94 -0.69 -6.49
C SER A 24 -16.03 -1.21 -5.54
N ASN A 25 -16.14 -2.51 -5.36
CA ASN A 25 -17.18 -3.19 -4.59
C ASN A 25 -16.66 -3.88 -3.32
N ARG A 26 -15.34 -3.79 -3.03
CA ARG A 26 -14.65 -4.38 -1.87
C ARG A 26 -14.70 -5.91 -1.84
N THR A 27 -14.84 -6.55 -2.99
CA THR A 27 -14.85 -8.01 -3.10
C THR A 27 -13.74 -8.50 -4.01
N THR A 28 -13.27 -9.71 -3.76
CA THR A 28 -12.33 -10.45 -4.60
C THR A 28 -12.93 -11.79 -4.97
N GLN A 29 -12.52 -12.36 -6.08
CA GLN A 29 -12.84 -13.73 -6.48
C GLN A 29 -11.86 -14.74 -5.87
N GLU A 30 -10.80 -14.29 -5.23
CA GLU A 30 -9.86 -15.16 -4.57
C GLU A 30 -10.49 -15.92 -3.41
N LYS A 31 -10.10 -17.16 -3.27
CA LYS A 31 -10.54 -18.02 -2.18
C LYS A 31 -9.44 -18.15 -1.13
N ILE A 32 -9.78 -17.88 0.11
CA ILE A 32 -8.89 -18.15 1.23
C ILE A 32 -8.75 -19.67 1.37
N ALA A 33 -7.55 -20.20 1.11
CA ALA A 33 -7.27 -21.62 1.16
C ALA A 33 -7.38 -22.22 2.58
N ASN A 34 -7.19 -21.39 3.61
CA ASN A 34 -7.27 -21.81 5.02
C ASN A 34 -8.00 -20.76 5.84
N THR A 35 -9.14 -21.15 6.41
CA THR A 35 -9.94 -20.31 7.31
C THR A 35 -9.75 -20.65 8.79
N ASP A 36 -9.10 -21.76 9.11
CA ASP A 36 -8.81 -22.18 10.49
C ASP A 36 -7.44 -21.65 10.95
N TRP A 37 -7.38 -20.36 11.17
CA TRP A 37 -6.14 -19.70 11.62
C TRP A 37 -5.79 -20.01 13.09
N LYS A 38 -6.66 -20.67 13.84
CA LYS A 38 -6.33 -21.17 15.18
C LYS A 38 -5.39 -22.37 15.12
N GLN A 39 -5.64 -23.28 14.19
CA GLN A 39 -4.81 -24.47 14.00
C GLN A 39 -3.61 -24.19 13.08
N LYS A 40 -3.83 -23.46 11.99
CA LYS A 40 -2.79 -23.12 11.02
C LYS A 40 -2.70 -21.62 10.84
N LYS A 41 -1.83 -20.98 11.61
CA LYS A 41 -1.59 -19.54 11.52
C LYS A 41 -1.04 -19.15 10.15
N PRO A 42 -1.49 -18.02 9.58
CA PRO A 42 -0.86 -17.47 8.37
C PRO A 42 0.62 -17.19 8.63
N LYS A 43 1.44 -17.46 7.62
CA LYS A 43 2.86 -17.14 7.65
C LYS A 43 3.04 -15.68 7.24
N GLN A 44 3.71 -14.89 8.06
CA GLN A 44 4.19 -13.57 7.62
C GLN A 44 5.32 -13.79 6.61
N LEU A 45 5.20 -13.23 5.42
CA LEU A 45 6.21 -13.30 4.38
C LEU A 45 7.27 -12.23 4.59
N TRP A 46 6.84 -11.01 4.83
CA TRP A 46 7.71 -9.87 5.09
C TRP A 46 7.03 -8.81 5.95
N GLY A 47 7.75 -7.77 6.31
CA GLY A 47 7.25 -6.59 6.99
C GLY A 47 8.21 -5.43 6.77
N ALA A 48 7.70 -4.33 6.25
CA ALA A 48 8.44 -3.09 6.07
C ALA A 48 8.09 -2.09 7.17
N LYS A 49 9.11 -1.44 7.74
CA LYS A 49 8.89 -0.28 8.62
C LYS A 49 8.65 0.95 7.76
N THR A 50 7.53 1.60 7.98
CA THR A 50 7.20 2.87 7.31
C THR A 50 7.07 3.98 8.34
N PRO A 51 7.37 5.23 7.96
CA PRO A 51 6.94 6.40 8.73
C PRO A 51 5.41 6.49 8.83
N THR A 52 4.90 7.54 9.45
CA THR A 52 3.48 7.71 9.71
C THR A 52 2.66 7.90 8.43
N GLY A 53 1.44 7.37 8.42
CA GLY A 53 0.48 7.50 7.34
C GLY A 53 -0.78 6.70 7.64
N PHE A 54 -1.90 7.11 7.07
CA PHE A 54 -3.20 6.44 7.17
C PHE A 54 -3.70 5.91 5.82
N SER A 55 -2.85 6.01 4.81
CA SER A 55 -3.13 5.44 3.49
C SER A 55 -3.29 3.92 3.58
N SER A 56 -4.26 3.40 2.87
CA SER A 56 -4.30 1.96 2.61
C SER A 56 -3.23 1.59 1.57
N MET A 57 -2.91 0.31 1.53
CA MET A 57 -2.03 -0.24 0.52
C MET A 57 -2.85 -0.76 -0.67
N ILE A 58 -2.38 -0.51 -1.87
CA ILE A 58 -2.88 -1.13 -3.10
C ILE A 58 -1.85 -2.09 -3.67
N LEU A 59 -2.30 -3.03 -4.47
CA LEU A 59 -1.46 -4.06 -5.12
C LEU A 59 -1.69 -4.02 -6.62
N ALA A 60 -0.64 -3.88 -7.40
CA ALA A 60 -0.70 -3.96 -8.85
C ALA A 60 0.67 -4.33 -9.44
N ASN A 61 0.68 -5.16 -10.47
CA ASN A 61 1.89 -5.57 -11.18
C ASN A 61 3.01 -6.07 -10.26
N GLY A 62 2.69 -6.90 -9.26
CA GLY A 62 3.66 -7.45 -8.32
C GLY A 62 4.32 -6.43 -7.41
N ALA A 63 3.71 -5.26 -7.25
CA ALA A 63 4.14 -4.23 -6.32
C ALA A 63 3.02 -3.79 -5.40
N ALA A 64 3.39 -3.38 -4.17
CA ALA A 64 2.52 -2.76 -3.20
C ALA A 64 2.83 -1.27 -3.12
N TYR A 65 1.79 -0.43 -3.09
CA TYR A 65 1.94 1.03 -3.08
C TYR A 65 1.13 1.63 -1.94
N THR A 66 1.71 2.62 -1.28
CA THR A 66 1.03 3.41 -0.24
C THR A 66 1.61 4.81 -0.17
N THR A 67 0.95 5.72 0.55
CA THR A 67 1.50 7.05 0.84
C THR A 67 1.88 7.15 2.32
N ILE A 68 3.01 7.77 2.59
CA ILE A 68 3.60 7.97 3.91
C ILE A 68 4.04 9.42 4.06
N SER A 69 4.25 9.88 5.29
CA SER A 69 5.00 11.11 5.55
C SER A 69 6.47 10.75 5.76
N GLU A 70 7.37 11.47 5.13
CA GLU A 70 8.81 11.31 5.32
C GLU A 70 9.47 12.69 5.31
N GLU A 71 10.50 12.86 6.11
CA GLU A 71 11.29 14.07 6.08
C GLU A 71 12.31 14.00 4.94
N ILE A 72 12.24 14.95 4.01
CA ILE A 72 13.17 15.10 2.89
C ILE A 72 13.88 16.45 3.05
N ASP A 73 15.17 16.42 3.25
CA ASP A 73 16.00 17.64 3.45
C ASP A 73 15.48 18.54 4.58
N GLY A 74 14.97 17.95 5.66
CA GLY A 74 14.39 18.68 6.79
C GLY A 74 12.97 19.18 6.57
N ILE A 75 12.32 18.80 5.47
CA ILE A 75 10.96 19.22 5.11
C ILE A 75 10.02 18.01 5.20
N PRO A 76 8.99 18.07 6.04
CA PRO A 76 7.95 17.06 6.04
C PRO A 76 7.29 16.96 4.67
N SER A 77 7.25 15.77 4.10
CA SER A 77 6.78 15.53 2.74
C SER A 77 5.81 14.36 2.67
N GLU A 78 4.87 14.44 1.73
CA GLU A 78 4.06 13.31 1.33
C GLU A 78 4.81 12.50 0.27
N VAL A 79 4.98 11.21 0.51
CA VAL A 79 5.78 10.35 -0.34
C VAL A 79 4.97 9.12 -0.73
N CYS A 80 4.87 8.87 -2.03
CA CYS A 80 4.41 7.57 -2.52
C CYS A 80 5.58 6.58 -2.49
N VAL A 81 5.37 5.43 -1.89
CA VAL A 81 6.37 4.36 -1.83
C VAL A 81 5.85 3.11 -2.52
N SER A 82 6.72 2.47 -3.27
CA SER A 82 6.50 1.17 -3.90
C SER A 82 7.40 0.12 -3.26
N PHE A 83 6.77 -0.99 -2.88
CA PHE A 83 7.47 -2.19 -2.38
C PHE A 83 7.30 -3.33 -3.38
N ASP A 84 8.27 -4.20 -3.43
CA ASP A 84 8.11 -5.50 -4.04
C ASP A 84 7.07 -6.31 -3.24
N ALA A 85 6.04 -6.84 -3.90
CA ALA A 85 4.94 -7.51 -3.21
C ALA A 85 5.35 -8.87 -2.61
N GLU A 86 6.41 -9.50 -3.11
CA GLU A 86 6.90 -10.80 -2.61
C GLU A 86 7.92 -10.65 -1.48
N THR A 87 8.80 -9.65 -1.57
CA THR A 87 9.96 -9.50 -0.68
C THR A 87 9.79 -8.38 0.34
N GLY A 88 8.95 -7.37 0.06
CA GLY A 88 8.79 -6.16 0.85
C GLY A 88 9.94 -5.17 0.68
N GLU A 89 10.87 -5.41 -0.24
CA GLU A 89 11.93 -4.46 -0.54
C GLU A 89 11.37 -3.20 -1.23
N THR A 90 11.90 -2.05 -0.85
CA THR A 90 11.51 -0.79 -1.49
C THR A 90 12.01 -0.77 -2.93
N ARG A 91 11.11 -0.67 -3.90
CA ARG A 91 11.44 -0.51 -5.32
C ARG A 91 11.77 0.93 -5.66
N TRP A 92 10.95 1.87 -5.17
CA TRP A 92 11.15 3.32 -5.36
C TRP A 92 10.32 4.14 -4.38
N LYS A 93 10.67 5.42 -4.27
CA LYS A 93 9.93 6.45 -3.57
C LYS A 93 9.80 7.66 -4.49
N ALA A 94 8.65 8.34 -4.44
CA ALA A 94 8.38 9.57 -5.15
C ALA A 94 7.87 10.62 -4.17
N ASN A 95 8.57 11.75 -4.07
CA ASN A 95 8.07 12.91 -3.35
C ASN A 95 6.89 13.50 -4.13
N LEU A 96 5.74 13.63 -3.47
CA LEU A 96 4.52 14.17 -4.06
C LEU A 96 4.40 15.67 -3.76
N ASP A 97 4.52 16.04 -2.49
CA ASP A 97 4.34 17.41 -2.03
C ASP A 97 4.88 17.59 -0.60
N ILE A 98 4.89 18.83 -0.12
CA ILE A 98 5.12 19.16 1.28
C ILE A 98 3.89 18.73 2.07
N TRP A 99 4.09 17.95 3.14
CA TRP A 99 3.01 17.59 4.01
C TRP A 99 2.69 18.75 4.97
N ARG A 100 1.47 19.28 4.88
CA ARG A 100 0.98 20.39 5.70
C ARG A 100 -0.09 19.90 6.67
N VAL A 101 0.06 20.26 7.94
CA VAL A 101 -0.86 19.93 9.03
C VAL A 101 -1.39 21.15 9.76
N ASP A 102 -1.19 22.32 9.22
CA ASP A 102 -1.44 23.60 9.87
C ASP A 102 -2.92 23.94 10.08
N HIS A 103 -3.85 23.20 9.48
CA HIS A 103 -5.29 23.46 9.60
C HIS A 103 -6.12 22.27 10.06
N GLY A 104 -5.53 21.35 10.80
CA GLY A 104 -6.30 20.31 11.49
C GLY A 104 -6.86 19.23 10.58
N GLY A 105 -6.18 18.87 9.52
CA GLY A 105 -6.53 17.72 8.67
C GLY A 105 -6.68 16.47 9.54
N GLY A 106 -7.88 15.93 9.61
CA GLY A 106 -8.18 14.82 10.49
C GLY A 106 -8.05 15.18 11.98
N ASN A 107 -7.24 14.47 12.73
CA ASN A 107 -6.92 14.78 14.13
C ASN A 107 -5.66 15.65 14.28
N ALA A 108 -5.12 16.18 13.20
CA ALA A 108 -3.96 17.05 13.25
C ALA A 108 -4.27 18.25 14.19
N GLY A 109 -3.36 18.54 15.08
CA GLY A 109 -3.53 19.59 16.07
C GLY A 109 -4.51 19.31 17.21
N ALA A 110 -5.16 18.16 17.26
CA ALA A 110 -5.97 17.79 18.41
C ALA A 110 -5.08 17.54 19.63
N PRO A 111 -5.37 18.14 20.81
CA PRO A 111 -4.62 17.86 22.02
C PRO A 111 -4.62 16.35 22.32
N ASN A 112 -3.45 15.80 22.61
CA ASN A 112 -3.26 14.37 22.87
C ASN A 112 -3.55 13.44 21.69
N ASN A 113 -3.48 13.91 20.45
CA ASN A 113 -3.55 13.02 19.30
C ASN A 113 -2.39 11.99 19.35
N LYS A 114 -2.74 10.75 19.69
CA LYS A 114 -1.78 9.64 19.74
C LYS A 114 -1.83 8.77 18.49
N GLY A 115 -2.75 9.07 17.58
CA GLY A 115 -2.95 8.33 16.34
C GLY A 115 -1.90 8.63 15.27
N GLY A 116 -1.05 9.62 15.51
CA GLY A 116 -0.08 10.09 14.53
C GLY A 116 -0.72 10.93 13.42
N ASP A 117 0.15 11.57 12.66
CA ASP A 117 -0.20 12.39 11.51
C ASP A 117 0.35 11.72 10.25
N GLY A 118 -0.19 12.04 9.09
CA GLY A 118 0.31 11.52 7.82
C GLY A 118 -0.75 11.48 6.72
N PRO A 119 -0.33 11.20 5.49
CA PRO A 119 -1.21 11.12 4.34
C PRO A 119 -2.37 10.14 4.58
N ARG A 120 -3.57 10.51 4.12
CA ARG A 120 -4.79 9.73 4.30
C ARG A 120 -5.34 9.19 2.99
N THR A 121 -4.88 9.74 1.88
CA THR A 121 -5.30 9.33 0.55
C THR A 121 -4.62 8.02 0.17
N THR A 122 -5.40 7.09 -0.34
CA THR A 122 -4.88 5.84 -0.90
C THR A 122 -4.61 6.04 -2.38
N PRO A 123 -3.43 5.69 -2.90
CA PRO A 123 -3.16 5.78 -4.32
C PRO A 123 -4.06 4.84 -5.13
N SER A 124 -4.14 5.07 -6.43
CA SER A 124 -4.77 4.17 -7.39
C SER A 124 -3.81 3.87 -8.53
N TYR A 125 -3.92 2.69 -9.11
CA TYR A 125 -3.12 2.26 -10.25
C TYR A 125 -4.01 2.07 -11.48
N SER A 126 -3.60 2.64 -12.60
CA SER A 126 -4.20 2.39 -13.92
C SER A 126 -3.20 2.69 -15.02
N ASP A 127 -3.19 1.89 -16.07
CA ASP A 127 -2.38 2.11 -17.28
C ASP A 127 -0.90 2.40 -17.00
N ASP A 128 -0.27 1.56 -16.16
CA ASP A 128 1.13 1.67 -15.72
C ASP A 128 1.46 2.98 -14.99
N ARG A 129 0.45 3.64 -14.39
CA ARG A 129 0.60 4.87 -13.64
C ARG A 129 0.01 4.76 -12.25
N ILE A 130 0.63 5.50 -11.33
CA ILE A 130 0.10 5.72 -9.98
C ILE A 130 -0.52 7.11 -9.94
N TYR A 131 -1.74 7.17 -9.43
CA TYR A 131 -2.47 8.40 -9.16
C TYR A 131 -2.60 8.56 -7.65
N ALA A 132 -2.19 9.68 -7.13
CA ALA A 132 -2.31 10.02 -5.71
C ALA A 132 -2.78 11.47 -5.58
N TYR A 133 -3.56 11.75 -4.54
CA TYR A 133 -3.89 13.10 -4.12
C TYR A 133 -3.07 13.46 -2.89
N THR A 134 -2.53 14.65 -2.88
CA THR A 134 -1.84 15.23 -1.72
C THR A 134 -2.82 15.95 -0.79
N SER A 135 -2.34 16.41 0.37
CA SER A 135 -3.13 17.22 1.31
C SER A 135 -3.65 18.51 0.69
N ASP A 136 -2.92 19.07 -0.28
CA ASP A 136 -3.28 20.29 -1.01
C ASP A 136 -4.19 20.01 -2.23
N MET A 137 -4.62 18.77 -2.42
CA MET A 137 -5.53 18.37 -3.50
C MET A 137 -4.91 18.55 -4.91
N LEU A 138 -3.59 18.44 -5.02
CA LEU A 138 -2.84 18.52 -6.27
C LEU A 138 -2.55 17.14 -6.83
#